data_b7e0205d5037370d9b3368fe1a80e902
#
_entry.id   b7e0205d5037370d9b3368fe1a80e902
#
_cell.length_a   1.000
_cell.length_b   1.000
_cell.length_c   1.000
_cell.angle_alpha   90.00
_cell.angle_beta   90.00
_cell.angle_gamma   90.00
#
_symmetry.space_group_name_H-M   'P 1'
#
loop_
_entity.id
_entity.type
_entity.pdbx_description
1 polymer ?
#
loop_
_entity_poly.entity_id
_entity_poly.type
_entity_poly.pdbx_seq_one_letter_code
_entity_poly.pdbx_strand_id
1 'polypeptide(L)'
;MKIIETENAPKAIGTYSQAVKVNGFLFISGQIPLDPSTMELVEGIENQINQVFENINQILKADGMDFSNVVKLSVLLEDLSHFEKVNEIMASIFSKPYPARAAYEVSKLPKGSSVEIETIAFKE
;
A
#
# COMPACT_ATOMS: atom_id res chain seq x y z
N MET A 1 17.18 11.39 -6.31
CA MET A 1 16.27 10.28 -5.96
C MET A 1 16.12 9.33 -7.14
N LYS A 2 15.77 8.10 -6.85
CA LYS A 2 15.58 7.07 -7.87
C LYS A 2 14.12 6.68 -7.95
N ILE A 3 13.57 6.57 -9.16
CA ILE A 3 12.19 6.11 -9.36
C ILE A 3 12.19 4.58 -9.33
N ILE A 4 11.24 4.00 -8.60
CA ILE A 4 10.98 2.56 -8.56
C ILE A 4 9.59 2.35 -9.13
N GLU A 5 9.49 1.48 -10.12
CA GLU A 5 8.20 1.18 -10.76
C GLU A 5 8.15 -0.27 -11.24
N THR A 6 6.96 -0.80 -11.36
CA THR A 6 6.74 -2.17 -11.81
C THR A 6 5.39 -2.27 -12.53
N GLU A 7 5.31 -3.16 -13.51
CA GLU A 7 4.05 -3.47 -14.17
C GLU A 7 3.15 -4.37 -13.32
N ASN A 8 3.71 -4.93 -12.24
CA ASN A 8 2.97 -5.82 -11.33
C ASN A 8 2.16 -5.07 -10.27
N ALA A 9 2.16 -3.75 -10.33
CA ALA A 9 1.32 -2.88 -9.51
C ALA A 9 0.64 -1.86 -10.41
N PRO A 10 -0.45 -1.21 -9.96
CA PRO A 10 -1.17 -0.24 -10.79
C PRO A 10 -0.25 0.89 -11.26
N LYS A 11 -0.38 1.23 -12.54
CA LYS A 11 0.40 2.32 -13.14
C LYS A 11 0.11 3.64 -12.43
N ALA A 12 1.15 4.46 -12.25
CA ALA A 12 0.98 5.83 -11.78
C ALA A 12 0.37 6.67 -12.90
N ILE A 13 -0.89 7.05 -12.70
CA ILE A 13 -1.60 7.89 -13.66
C ILE A 13 -1.74 9.28 -13.05
N GLY A 14 -0.98 10.24 -13.60
CA GLY A 14 -0.95 11.61 -13.10
C GLY A 14 0.46 12.06 -12.75
N THR A 15 0.54 13.03 -11.88
CA THR A 15 1.79 13.73 -11.58
C THR A 15 2.50 13.15 -10.35
N TYR A 16 2.70 11.82 -10.34
CA TYR A 16 3.40 11.13 -9.26
C TYR A 16 4.08 9.86 -9.77
N SER A 17 5.00 9.33 -8.98
CA SER A 17 5.65 8.03 -9.24
C SER A 17 5.05 6.97 -8.33
N GLN A 18 5.09 5.70 -8.75
CA GLN A 18 4.68 4.60 -7.86
C GLN A 18 5.45 4.63 -6.56
N ALA A 19 6.77 4.79 -6.65
CA ALA A 19 7.63 4.90 -5.49
C ALA A 19 8.91 5.65 -5.83
N VAL A 20 9.52 6.26 -4.82
CA VAL A 20 10.81 6.92 -4.96
C VAL A 20 11.75 6.43 -3.87
N LYS A 21 13.02 6.27 -4.22
CA LYS A 21 14.06 5.82 -3.29
C LYS A 21 15.01 6.96 -2.99
N VAL A 22 15.26 7.19 -1.69
CA VAL A 22 16.19 8.21 -1.20
C VAL A 22 16.91 7.66 0.03
N ASN A 23 18.25 7.55 -0.05
CA ASN A 23 19.09 7.16 1.09
C ASN A 23 18.62 5.89 1.80
N GLY A 24 18.26 4.87 1.05
CA GLY A 24 17.79 3.61 1.61
C GLY A 24 16.31 3.58 1.95
N PHE A 25 15.64 4.73 2.00
CA PHE A 25 14.19 4.79 2.19
C PHE A 25 13.45 4.64 0.87
N LEU A 26 12.41 3.86 0.91
CA LEU A 26 11.47 3.73 -0.21
C LEU A 26 10.14 4.33 0.22
N PHE A 27 9.72 5.36 -0.50
CA PHE A 27 8.45 6.04 -0.28
C PHE A 27 7.47 5.55 -1.34
N ILE A 28 6.48 4.77 -0.94
CA ILE A 28 5.47 4.21 -1.85
C ILE A 28 4.24 5.10 -1.81
N SER A 29 3.83 5.58 -2.98
CA SER A 29 2.60 6.37 -3.12
C SER A 29 1.39 5.58 -2.65
N GLY A 30 0.35 6.28 -2.23
CA GLY A 30 -0.89 5.64 -1.79
C GLY A 30 -1.38 4.62 -2.79
N GLN A 31 -1.56 3.38 -2.34
CA GLN A 31 -2.07 2.30 -3.19
C GLN A 31 -3.54 2.09 -2.90
N ILE A 32 -4.34 2.12 -3.95
CA ILE A 32 -5.76 1.77 -3.90
C ILE A 32 -5.95 0.37 -4.49
N PRO A 33 -7.06 -0.30 -4.23
CA PRO A 33 -7.20 -1.73 -4.55
C PRO A 33 -7.54 -2.00 -6.02
N LEU A 34 -6.70 -1.50 -6.93
CA LEU A 34 -6.82 -1.79 -8.34
C LEU A 34 -6.07 -3.07 -8.68
N ASP A 35 -6.69 -3.91 -9.49
CA ASP A 35 -6.01 -5.02 -10.13
C ASP A 35 -5.11 -4.42 -11.22
N PRO A 36 -3.78 -4.64 -11.18
CA PRO A 36 -2.88 -4.00 -12.13
C PRO A 36 -3.09 -4.44 -13.58
N SER A 37 -3.68 -5.60 -13.82
CA SER A 37 -3.90 -6.09 -15.18
C SER A 37 -5.11 -5.45 -15.84
N THR A 38 -6.12 -5.04 -15.07
CA THR A 38 -7.36 -4.43 -15.60
C THR A 38 -7.48 -2.96 -15.27
N MET A 39 -6.77 -2.50 -14.24
CA MET A 39 -6.90 -1.16 -13.65
C MET A 39 -8.30 -0.89 -13.10
N GLU A 40 -9.00 -1.94 -12.70
CA GLU A 40 -10.32 -1.85 -12.08
C GLU A 40 -10.24 -2.20 -10.59
N LEU A 41 -11.13 -1.58 -9.79
CA LEU A 41 -11.25 -1.90 -8.37
C LEU A 41 -11.73 -3.34 -8.19
N VAL A 42 -11.09 -4.06 -7.27
CA VAL A 42 -11.64 -5.33 -6.80
C VAL A 42 -12.81 -5.04 -5.84
N GLU A 43 -13.74 -5.97 -5.72
CA GLU A 43 -14.92 -5.79 -4.88
C GLU A 43 -14.77 -6.44 -3.51
N GLY A 44 -15.39 -5.82 -2.50
CA GLY A 44 -15.41 -6.32 -1.13
C GLY A 44 -14.22 -5.84 -0.33
N ILE A 45 -14.48 -5.47 0.92
CA ILE A 45 -13.45 -4.84 1.77
C ILE A 45 -12.25 -5.75 2.01
N GLU A 46 -12.47 -7.02 2.26
CA GLU A 46 -11.37 -7.96 2.48
C GLU A 46 -10.49 -8.10 1.23
N ASN A 47 -11.13 -8.25 0.06
CA ASN A 47 -10.41 -8.33 -1.21
C ASN A 47 -9.67 -7.04 -1.50
N GLN A 48 -10.27 -5.89 -1.19
CA GLN A 48 -9.63 -4.60 -1.40
C GLN A 48 -8.37 -4.44 -0.53
N ILE A 49 -8.44 -4.80 0.74
CA ILE A 49 -7.29 -4.70 1.63
C ILE A 49 -6.17 -5.63 1.14
N ASN A 50 -6.51 -6.86 0.79
CA ASN A 50 -5.54 -7.81 0.26
C ASN A 50 -4.89 -7.31 -1.03
N GLN A 51 -5.69 -6.72 -1.93
CA GLN A 51 -5.16 -6.19 -3.20
C GLN A 51 -4.20 -5.02 -2.96
N VAL A 52 -4.52 -4.13 -2.02
CA VAL A 52 -3.62 -3.02 -1.66
C VAL A 52 -2.28 -3.56 -1.19
N PHE A 53 -2.28 -4.56 -0.29
CA PHE A 53 -1.04 -5.14 0.21
C PHE A 53 -0.28 -5.90 -0.88
N GLU A 54 -0.98 -6.57 -1.80
CA GLU A 54 -0.32 -7.21 -2.93
C GLU A 54 0.36 -6.17 -3.83
N ASN A 55 -0.30 -5.05 -4.10
CA ASN A 55 0.29 -3.97 -4.89
C ASN A 55 1.54 -3.40 -4.19
N ILE A 56 1.47 -3.17 -2.88
CA ILE A 56 2.62 -2.74 -2.09
C ILE A 56 3.75 -3.76 -2.16
N ASN A 57 3.43 -5.04 -2.03
CA ASN A 57 4.42 -6.12 -2.09
C ASN A 57 5.18 -6.12 -3.42
N GLN A 58 4.48 -5.94 -4.52
CA GLN A 58 5.12 -5.92 -5.83
C GLN A 58 6.06 -4.73 -6.00
N ILE A 59 5.68 -3.57 -5.45
CA ILE A 59 6.55 -2.39 -5.49
C ILE A 59 7.78 -2.60 -4.60
N LEU A 60 7.60 -3.17 -3.40
CA LEU A 60 8.73 -3.53 -2.54
C LEU A 60 9.70 -4.47 -3.26
N LYS A 61 9.18 -5.52 -3.89
CA LYS A 61 9.99 -6.48 -4.64
C LYS A 61 10.78 -5.84 -5.77
N ALA A 62 10.20 -4.85 -6.42
CA ALA A 62 10.89 -4.12 -7.51
C ALA A 62 12.16 -3.42 -7.02
N ASP A 63 12.27 -3.14 -5.73
CA ASP A 63 13.47 -2.55 -5.11
C ASP A 63 14.25 -3.57 -4.25
N GLY A 64 13.97 -4.85 -4.40
CA GLY A 64 14.66 -5.89 -3.64
C GLY A 64 14.29 -5.93 -2.16
N MET A 65 13.11 -5.41 -1.82
CA MET A 65 12.60 -5.39 -0.45
C MET A 65 11.43 -6.34 -0.26
N ASP A 66 11.03 -6.55 0.98
CA ASP A 66 9.82 -7.28 1.35
C ASP A 66 9.12 -6.58 2.53
N PHE A 67 8.06 -7.18 3.05
CA PHE A 67 7.29 -6.57 4.16
C PHE A 67 8.13 -6.34 5.41
N SER A 68 9.21 -7.10 5.63
CA SER A 68 10.08 -6.89 6.79
C SER A 68 10.83 -5.56 6.73
N ASN A 69 10.90 -4.94 5.57
CA ASN A 69 11.54 -3.65 5.38
C ASN A 69 10.60 -2.46 5.64
N VAL A 70 9.31 -2.72 5.80
CA VAL A 70 8.32 -1.65 6.03
C VAL A 70 8.50 -1.05 7.42
N VAL A 71 8.63 0.27 7.49
CA VAL A 71 8.82 0.98 8.75
C VAL A 71 7.59 1.77 9.17
N LYS A 72 6.75 2.19 8.21
CA LYS A 72 5.54 2.93 8.53
C LYS A 72 4.46 2.74 7.48
N LEU A 73 3.21 2.67 7.94
CA LEU A 73 2.03 2.64 7.11
C LEU A 73 1.06 3.73 7.54
N SER A 74 0.42 4.38 6.56
CA SER A 74 -0.72 5.26 6.81
C SER A 74 -1.92 4.64 6.10
N VAL A 75 -2.91 4.22 6.87
CA VAL A 75 -4.11 3.53 6.39
C VAL A 75 -5.26 4.51 6.34
N LEU A 76 -5.81 4.74 5.15
CA LEU A 76 -6.95 5.62 4.93
C LEU A 76 -8.17 4.75 4.61
N LEU A 77 -9.25 4.93 5.34
CA LEU A 77 -10.48 4.16 5.19
C LEU A 77 -11.66 5.11 4.98
N GLU A 78 -12.59 4.77 4.08
CA GLU A 78 -13.83 5.54 3.98
C GLU A 78 -14.77 5.25 5.15
N ASP A 79 -14.56 4.14 5.86
CA ASP A 79 -15.34 3.73 7.02
C ASP A 79 -14.40 3.06 8.02
N LEU A 80 -14.19 3.69 9.17
CA LEU A 80 -13.25 3.21 10.17
C LEU A 80 -13.70 1.89 10.82
N SER A 81 -14.97 1.47 10.62
CA SER A 81 -15.43 0.16 11.09
C SER A 81 -14.68 -1.00 10.41
N HIS A 82 -14.02 -0.75 9.27
CA HIS A 82 -13.20 -1.75 8.59
C HIS A 82 -11.82 -1.93 9.19
N PHE A 83 -11.48 -1.17 10.23
CA PHE A 83 -10.15 -1.21 10.84
C PHE A 83 -9.80 -2.59 11.41
N GLU A 84 -10.77 -3.31 11.99
CA GLU A 84 -10.52 -4.65 12.51
C GLU A 84 -10.07 -5.61 11.40
N LYS A 85 -10.66 -5.51 10.22
CA LYS A 85 -10.26 -6.33 9.08
C LYS A 85 -8.85 -6.00 8.63
N VAL A 86 -8.46 -4.74 8.64
CA VAL A 86 -7.08 -4.31 8.35
C VAL A 86 -6.13 -4.96 9.36
N ASN A 87 -6.45 -4.93 10.64
CA ASN A 87 -5.63 -5.56 11.68
C ASN A 87 -5.45 -7.06 11.46
N GLU A 88 -6.52 -7.78 11.13
CA GLU A 88 -6.46 -9.22 10.85
C GLU A 88 -5.51 -9.52 9.69
N ILE A 89 -5.65 -8.77 8.62
CA ILE A 89 -4.83 -9.00 7.43
C ILE A 89 -3.38 -8.62 7.70
N MET A 90 -3.13 -7.49 8.38
CA MET A 90 -1.78 -7.10 8.77
C MET A 90 -1.12 -8.14 9.67
N ALA A 91 -1.86 -8.75 10.59
CA ALA A 91 -1.33 -9.80 11.45
C ALA A 91 -0.87 -11.03 10.67
N SER A 92 -1.46 -11.29 9.51
CA SER A 92 -1.05 -12.40 8.64
C SER A 92 0.15 -12.05 7.74
N ILE A 93 0.43 -10.77 7.54
CA ILE A 93 1.48 -10.27 6.64
C ILE A 93 2.75 -9.91 7.39
N PHE A 94 2.61 -9.20 8.51
CA PHE A 94 3.74 -8.67 9.29
C PHE A 94 4.04 -9.53 10.50
N SER A 95 5.31 -9.55 10.88
CA SER A 95 5.78 -10.16 12.12
C SER A 95 6.34 -9.08 13.03
N LYS A 96 6.41 -9.36 14.33
CA LYS A 96 7.05 -8.43 15.27
C LYS A 96 8.55 -8.30 14.96
N PRO A 97 9.13 -7.11 15.10
CA PRO A 97 8.48 -5.86 15.49
C PRO A 97 7.61 -5.31 14.35
N TYR A 98 6.39 -4.87 14.69
CA TYR A 98 5.48 -4.31 13.71
C TYR A 98 5.94 -2.91 13.26
N PRO A 99 5.61 -2.51 12.01
CA PRO A 99 5.88 -1.13 11.58
C PRO A 99 5.02 -0.13 12.37
N ALA A 100 5.44 1.12 12.38
CA ALA A 100 4.60 2.19 12.89
C ALA A 100 3.39 2.35 11.97
N ARG A 101 2.24 2.80 12.52
CA ARG A 101 1.01 2.90 11.74
C ARG A 101 0.11 4.01 12.28
N ALA A 102 -0.57 4.70 11.36
CA ALA A 102 -1.72 5.54 11.65
C ALA A 102 -2.88 5.07 10.78
N ALA A 103 -4.11 5.23 11.26
CA ALA A 103 -5.31 4.92 10.50
C ALA A 103 -6.33 6.04 10.68
N TYR A 104 -6.91 6.48 9.57
CA TYR A 104 -7.86 7.59 9.55
C TYR A 104 -9.07 7.23 8.72
N GLU A 105 -10.23 7.72 9.17
CA GLU A 105 -11.41 7.76 8.30
C GLU A 105 -11.34 9.03 7.48
N VAL A 106 -11.60 8.91 6.17
CA VAL A 106 -11.61 10.03 5.24
C VAL A 106 -12.95 10.08 4.52
N SER A 107 -13.32 11.26 4.01
CA SER A 107 -14.63 11.43 3.38
C SER A 107 -14.75 10.66 2.07
N LYS A 108 -13.68 10.59 1.27
CA LYS A 108 -13.67 9.89 -0.02
C LYS A 108 -12.26 9.46 -0.37
N LEU A 109 -12.17 8.39 -1.15
CA LEU A 109 -10.92 7.91 -1.72
C LEU A 109 -11.04 7.84 -3.25
N PRO A 110 -9.90 7.86 -3.96
CA PRO A 110 -9.93 7.81 -5.42
C PRO A 110 -10.69 6.60 -5.95
N LYS A 111 -11.43 6.81 -7.03
CA LYS A 111 -12.21 5.77 -7.73
C LYS A 111 -13.26 5.06 -6.87
N GLY A 112 -13.65 5.66 -5.75
CA GLY A 112 -14.62 5.03 -4.84
C GLY A 112 -14.05 3.85 -4.08
N SER A 113 -12.72 3.78 -3.92
CA SER A 113 -12.10 2.71 -3.12
C SER A 113 -12.46 2.87 -1.64
N SER A 114 -12.49 1.75 -0.93
CA SER A 114 -12.79 1.74 0.50
C SER A 114 -11.55 1.85 1.36
N VAL A 115 -10.36 1.66 0.78
CA VAL A 115 -9.08 1.68 1.48
C VAL A 115 -7.99 2.22 0.58
N GLU A 116 -7.05 2.96 1.18
CA GLU A 116 -5.81 3.39 0.55
C GLU A 116 -4.71 3.32 1.59
N ILE A 117 -3.52 2.86 1.20
CA ILE A 117 -2.39 2.76 2.14
C ILE A 117 -1.13 3.37 1.52
N GLU A 118 -0.52 4.31 2.26
CA GLU A 118 0.81 4.82 1.98
C GLU A 118 1.83 4.04 2.79
N THR A 119 3.02 3.84 2.25
CA THR A 119 4.03 3.00 2.90
C THR A 119 5.41 3.63 2.81
N ILE A 120 6.17 3.53 3.90
CA ILE A 120 7.59 3.87 3.93
C ILE A 120 8.34 2.61 4.33
N ALA A 121 9.35 2.25 3.53
CA ALA A 121 10.21 1.10 3.80
C ALA A 121 11.67 1.54 3.82
N PHE A 122 12.54 0.72 4.40
CA PHE A 122 13.98 1.03 4.50
C PHE A 122 14.81 -0.24 4.35
N LYS A 123 15.90 -0.10 3.59
CA LYS A 123 16.92 -1.14 3.46
C LYS A 123 18.24 -0.46 3.13
N GLU A 124 19.25 -0.77 3.91
CA GLU A 124 20.60 -0.26 3.68
C GLU A 124 21.22 -0.78 2.37
#